data_a138a2f6df63c344085c27cee9511199
#
_entry.id   a138a2f6df63c344085c27cee9511199
#
_cell.length_a   1.000
_cell.length_b   1.000
_cell.length_c   1.000
_cell.angle_alpha   90.00
_cell.angle_beta   90.00
_cell.angle_gamma   90.00
#
_symmetry.space_group_name_H-M   'P 1'
#
loop_
_entity.id
_entity.type
_entity.pdbx_description
1 polymer ?
#
loop_
_entity_poly.entity_id
_entity_poly.type
_entity_poly.pdbx_seq_one_letter_code
_entity_poly.pdbx_strand_id
1 'polypeptide(L)'
;YGRSRGLGDVYKRQSLLAITSHAKNLRWKMQSTWGSQVAINGESAVYFSNKVKEISDGKVQLRFHEPNALVPSLEVWDAVKNGSVDAGYTTPGYHAGKIPAVSYFTAVPFGPGASEYHGWFEYGGGQQLKDEIYGEYGLKALNCLTHAPETSGWFRKRINSVDELKGMKMRFFGLGAMVMNKIGVSTQLLAGGDIYPALEKGVIDATEFSMPTHDLSYGFYQLAKFNYFPGWHQQTSIGELLMSKKGWEGLSKYQQEVINTACRDTMWWALVRSDAKQVPAMRELEKKGVTFVRWKDEDLAKLRKAWDEVVKEKSASDPLFAKITKSYNAFRADY
;
A
#
# COMPACT_ATOMS: atom_id res chain seq x y z
N TYR A 1 48.97 -65.48 20.00
CA TYR A 1 48.33 -64.22 20.46
C TYR A 1 48.55 -63.10 19.44
N GLY A 2 47.54 -62.86 18.60
CA GLY A 2 47.49 -61.73 17.69
C GLY A 2 47.09 -60.46 18.46
N ARG A 3 47.91 -59.43 18.49
CA ARG A 3 47.59 -58.12 19.04
C ARG A 3 46.62 -57.41 18.12
N SER A 4 45.39 -57.23 18.61
CA SER A 4 44.39 -56.27 18.06
C SER A 4 45.00 -54.85 18.15
N ARG A 5 45.29 -54.24 17.01
CA ARG A 5 45.56 -52.80 16.92
C ARG A 5 44.26 -52.07 16.96
N GLY A 6 44.12 -51.25 18.01
CA GLY A 6 42.89 -50.52 18.31
C GLY A 6 42.50 -49.55 17.20
N LEU A 7 41.19 -49.54 16.94
CA LEU A 7 40.48 -48.56 16.12
C LEU A 7 40.36 -47.18 16.80
N GLY A 8 41.45 -46.74 17.45
CA GLY A 8 41.42 -45.56 18.29
C GLY A 8 41.82 -44.23 17.65
N ASP A 9 42.22 -44.19 16.40
CA ASP A 9 42.92 -42.99 15.85
C ASP A 9 42.26 -42.37 14.59
N VAL A 10 41.01 -42.64 14.27
CA VAL A 10 40.37 -42.08 13.05
C VAL A 10 39.40 -40.94 13.39
N TYR A 11 39.15 -40.63 14.65
CA TYR A 11 38.41 -39.42 15.04
C TYR A 11 39.34 -38.22 15.23
N LYS A 12 40.26 -37.99 14.26
CA LYS A 12 40.94 -36.69 14.16
C LYS A 12 39.91 -35.65 13.65
N ARG A 13 39.38 -34.89 14.61
CA ARG A 13 39.02 -33.49 14.50
C ARG A 13 38.68 -33.03 13.09
N GLN A 14 37.50 -33.38 12.56
CA GLN A 14 36.75 -32.46 11.73
C GLN A 14 36.24 -31.36 12.67
N SER A 15 37.12 -30.39 12.96
CA SER A 15 36.66 -29.09 13.38
C SER A 15 35.81 -28.55 12.24
N LEU A 16 34.51 -28.74 12.32
CA LEU A 16 33.58 -27.91 11.60
C LEU A 16 33.90 -26.48 11.98
N LEU A 17 34.75 -25.85 11.19
CA LEU A 17 34.75 -24.41 11.05
C LEU A 17 33.34 -24.08 10.52
N ALA A 18 32.36 -23.99 11.41
CA ALA A 18 31.17 -23.21 11.19
C ALA A 18 31.69 -21.79 10.90
N ILE A 19 31.92 -21.52 9.61
CA ILE A 19 32.02 -20.15 9.12
C ILE A 19 30.65 -19.57 9.42
N THR A 20 30.45 -19.13 10.65
CA THR A 20 29.37 -18.19 10.99
C THR A 20 29.75 -16.92 10.24
N SER A 21 29.35 -16.87 8.96
CA SER A 21 29.22 -15.60 8.26
C SER A 21 28.28 -14.76 9.13
N HIS A 22 28.88 -13.98 10.04
CA HIS A 22 28.13 -12.98 10.81
C HIS A 22 27.64 -11.97 9.77
N ALA A 23 26.43 -12.17 9.27
CA ALA A 23 25.80 -11.20 8.42
C ALA A 23 25.89 -9.85 9.14
N LYS A 24 26.56 -8.88 8.50
CA LYS A 24 26.75 -7.55 9.04
C LYS A 24 25.39 -6.98 9.48
N ASN A 25 25.30 -6.40 10.66
CA ASN A 25 24.09 -5.79 11.14
C ASN A 25 23.56 -4.77 10.12
N LEU A 26 22.28 -4.86 9.78
CA LEU A 26 21.61 -3.92 8.89
C LEU A 26 21.01 -2.77 9.70
N ARG A 27 21.24 -1.53 9.26
CA ARG A 27 20.68 -0.32 9.85
C ARG A 27 20.23 0.61 8.74
N TRP A 28 18.96 0.56 8.41
CA TRP A 28 18.36 1.38 7.35
C TRP A 28 17.43 2.44 7.91
N LYS A 29 17.38 3.60 7.27
CA LYS A 29 16.37 4.64 7.49
C LYS A 29 15.16 4.30 6.63
N MET A 30 14.01 4.15 7.25
CA MET A 30 12.74 3.91 6.57
C MET A 30 11.80 5.07 6.84
N GLN A 31 11.48 5.87 5.83
CA GLN A 31 10.45 6.89 5.97
C GLN A 31 9.09 6.35 5.58
N SER A 32 8.11 6.55 6.45
CA SER A 32 6.70 6.29 6.15
C SER A 32 6.05 7.49 5.46
N THR A 33 5.08 7.22 4.59
CA THR A 33 4.20 8.24 4.03
C THR A 33 2.97 8.52 4.92
N TRP A 34 2.83 7.76 6.00
CA TRP A 34 1.78 7.93 7.01
C TRP A 34 2.39 8.12 8.39
N GLY A 35 1.86 9.10 9.15
CA GLY A 35 2.32 9.38 10.52
C GLY A 35 2.06 8.20 11.45
N SER A 36 2.95 7.99 12.43
CA SER A 36 2.89 6.87 13.40
C SER A 36 1.55 6.77 14.13
N GLN A 37 0.84 7.89 14.29
CA GLN A 37 -0.45 7.98 14.98
C GLN A 37 -1.65 7.68 14.06
N VAL A 38 -1.42 7.52 12.76
CA VAL A 38 -2.49 7.19 11.81
C VAL A 38 -2.85 5.72 11.98
N ALA A 39 -4.09 5.48 12.35
CA ALA A 39 -4.59 4.13 12.56
C ALA A 39 -4.29 3.22 11.34
N ILE A 40 -3.92 1.99 11.58
CA ILE A 40 -3.56 0.98 10.60
C ILE A 40 -2.33 1.35 9.76
N ASN A 41 -2.37 2.33 8.87
CA ASN A 41 -1.26 2.59 7.91
C ASN A 41 0.02 3.07 8.62
N GLY A 42 -0.08 4.05 9.50
CA GLY A 42 1.06 4.51 10.29
C GLY A 42 1.45 3.51 11.39
N GLU A 43 0.43 2.97 12.10
CA GLU A 43 0.64 1.92 13.11
C GLU A 43 1.36 0.70 12.50
N SER A 44 1.04 0.30 11.24
CA SER A 44 1.69 -0.84 10.58
C SER A 44 3.15 -0.59 10.21
N ALA A 45 3.50 0.64 9.85
CA ALA A 45 4.90 0.99 9.59
C ALA A 45 5.77 0.86 10.85
N VAL A 46 5.23 1.30 11.99
CA VAL A 46 5.87 1.14 13.30
C VAL A 46 5.91 -0.34 13.70
N TYR A 47 4.80 -1.05 13.53
CA TYR A 47 4.71 -2.49 13.79
C TYR A 47 5.75 -3.27 12.98
N PHE A 48 5.83 -3.04 11.67
CA PHE A 48 6.82 -3.63 10.79
C PHE A 48 8.27 -3.37 11.27
N SER A 49 8.60 -2.11 11.57
CA SER A 49 9.92 -1.74 12.07
C SER A 49 10.30 -2.51 13.36
N ASN A 50 9.36 -2.62 14.29
CA ASN A 50 9.54 -3.37 15.54
C ASN A 50 9.64 -4.87 15.30
N LYS A 51 8.80 -5.43 14.42
CA LYS A 51 8.80 -6.86 14.08
C LYS A 51 10.11 -7.30 13.44
N VAL A 52 10.64 -6.54 12.48
CA VAL A 52 11.95 -6.81 11.89
C VAL A 52 13.06 -6.87 12.95
N LYS A 53 13.06 -5.90 13.87
CA LYS A 53 14.02 -5.86 14.96
C LYS A 53 13.86 -7.07 15.90
N GLU A 54 12.63 -7.41 16.28
CA GLU A 54 12.29 -8.50 17.17
C GLU A 54 12.75 -9.85 16.61
N ILE A 55 12.30 -10.24 15.41
CA ILE A 55 12.59 -11.57 14.83
C ILE A 55 14.05 -11.74 14.41
N SER A 56 14.83 -10.67 14.34
CA SER A 56 16.26 -10.70 14.01
C SER A 56 17.18 -10.52 15.21
N ASP A 57 16.68 -10.55 16.45
CA ASP A 57 17.43 -10.21 17.66
C ASP A 57 18.19 -8.87 17.51
N GLY A 58 17.56 -7.90 16.86
CA GLY A 58 18.14 -6.57 16.61
C GLY A 58 19.23 -6.53 15.56
N LYS A 59 19.51 -7.62 14.84
CA LYS A 59 20.53 -7.66 13.76
C LYS A 59 20.09 -6.89 12.52
N VAL A 60 18.78 -6.87 12.24
CA VAL A 60 18.15 -6.11 11.14
C VAL A 60 17.26 -5.04 11.72
N GLN A 61 17.47 -3.79 11.33
CA GLN A 61 16.67 -2.65 11.76
C GLN A 61 16.36 -1.73 10.57
N LEU A 62 15.07 -1.52 10.31
CA LEU A 62 14.60 -0.46 9.46
C LEU A 62 13.97 0.61 10.37
N ARG A 63 14.76 1.65 10.69
CA ARG A 63 14.33 2.69 11.63
C ARG A 63 13.23 3.54 11.02
N PHE A 64 12.08 3.55 11.66
CA PHE A 64 10.95 4.38 11.28
C PHE A 64 11.28 5.88 11.37
N HIS A 65 10.85 6.63 10.36
CA HIS A 65 10.84 8.09 10.32
C HIS A 65 9.45 8.56 9.90
N GLU A 66 8.99 9.62 10.56
CA GLU A 66 7.71 10.26 10.27
C GLU A 66 7.65 10.82 8.82
N PRO A 67 6.45 10.99 8.25
CA PRO A 67 6.29 11.72 6.99
C PRO A 67 6.99 13.07 7.03
N ASN A 68 7.61 13.44 5.92
CA ASN A 68 8.34 14.71 5.75
C ASN A 68 9.58 14.89 6.66
N ALA A 69 9.97 13.86 7.44
CA ALA A 69 11.14 13.97 8.31
C ALA A 69 12.47 13.93 7.54
N LEU A 70 12.54 13.21 6.45
CA LEU A 70 13.73 13.11 5.60
C LEU A 70 13.51 13.77 4.24
N VAL A 71 12.36 13.49 3.60
CA VAL A 71 11.93 14.05 2.31
C VAL A 71 10.42 14.24 2.31
N PRO A 72 9.85 15.10 1.44
CA PRO A 72 8.39 15.20 1.26
C PRO A 72 7.76 13.82 0.99
N SER A 73 6.58 13.55 1.55
CA SER A 73 5.98 12.21 1.54
C SER A 73 5.80 11.62 0.14
N LEU A 74 5.44 12.42 -0.86
CA LEU A 74 5.26 11.95 -2.25
C LEU A 74 6.58 11.83 -3.03
N GLU A 75 7.72 12.24 -2.45
CA GLU A 75 9.05 12.15 -3.06
C GLU A 75 9.84 10.91 -2.60
N VAL A 76 9.26 10.06 -1.75
CA VAL A 76 9.91 8.86 -1.21
C VAL A 76 10.43 7.94 -2.33
N TRP A 77 9.72 7.84 -3.46
CA TRP A 77 10.17 7.08 -4.64
C TRP A 77 11.55 7.53 -5.13
N ASP A 78 11.71 8.82 -5.37
CA ASP A 78 12.96 9.38 -5.89
C ASP A 78 14.07 9.30 -4.83
N ALA A 79 13.72 9.54 -3.57
CA ALA A 79 14.67 9.47 -2.46
C ALA A 79 15.24 8.07 -2.27
N VAL A 80 14.42 7.03 -2.41
CA VAL A 80 14.86 5.62 -2.37
C VAL A 80 15.67 5.28 -3.62
N LYS A 81 15.22 5.71 -4.80
CA LYS A 81 15.91 5.47 -6.07
C LYS A 81 17.32 6.06 -6.08
N ASN A 82 17.51 7.27 -5.55
CA ASN A 82 18.81 7.95 -5.49
C ASN A 82 19.64 7.63 -4.25
N GLY A 83 19.09 6.84 -3.30
CA GLY A 83 19.77 6.40 -2.08
C GLY A 83 19.82 7.44 -0.94
N SER A 84 19.04 8.52 -1.02
CA SER A 84 18.92 9.50 0.08
C SER A 84 18.17 8.92 1.28
N VAL A 85 17.28 7.96 1.03
CA VAL A 85 16.54 7.17 2.01
C VAL A 85 16.73 5.70 1.64
N ASP A 86 16.99 4.83 2.64
CA ASP A 86 17.26 3.41 2.36
C ASP A 86 15.97 2.64 2.00
N ALA A 87 14.84 2.98 2.64
CA ALA A 87 13.56 2.35 2.40
C ALA A 87 12.40 3.34 2.57
N GLY A 88 11.32 3.14 1.82
CA GLY A 88 10.07 3.84 1.95
C GLY A 88 8.94 2.89 2.35
N TYR A 89 8.15 3.23 3.37
CA TYR A 89 6.90 2.54 3.68
C TYR A 89 5.75 3.35 3.09
N THR A 90 5.22 2.90 1.95
CA THR A 90 4.38 3.71 1.07
C THR A 90 3.32 2.87 0.33
N THR A 91 2.77 3.39 -0.74
CA THR A 91 1.82 2.67 -1.61
C THR A 91 2.08 2.98 -3.09
N PRO A 92 1.93 1.99 -3.99
CA PRO A 92 2.10 2.19 -5.43
C PRO A 92 1.31 3.38 -6.01
N GLY A 93 0.10 3.64 -5.52
CA GLY A 93 -0.73 4.72 -6.03
C GLY A 93 -0.18 6.13 -5.79
N TYR A 94 0.75 6.32 -4.85
CA TYR A 94 1.45 7.61 -4.69
C TYR A 94 2.48 7.88 -5.80
N HIS A 95 2.79 6.87 -6.60
CA HIS A 95 3.71 6.97 -7.73
C HIS A 95 2.98 7.12 -9.08
N ALA A 96 1.65 7.22 -9.07
CA ALA A 96 0.79 7.33 -10.26
C ALA A 96 1.16 8.52 -11.16
N GLY A 97 1.67 9.61 -10.60
CA GLY A 97 2.15 10.77 -11.38
C GLY A 97 3.38 10.48 -12.24
N LYS A 98 4.16 9.44 -11.89
CA LYS A 98 5.35 8.99 -12.63
C LYS A 98 5.01 7.82 -13.57
N ILE A 99 4.29 6.85 -13.05
CA ILE A 99 3.92 5.62 -13.76
C ILE A 99 2.45 5.29 -13.40
N PRO A 100 1.48 5.80 -14.16
CA PRO A 100 0.06 5.60 -13.84
C PRO A 100 -0.33 4.14 -13.63
N ALA A 101 0.25 3.24 -14.41
CA ALA A 101 -0.05 1.81 -14.40
C ALA A 101 0.30 1.10 -13.08
N VAL A 102 1.28 1.59 -12.28
CA VAL A 102 1.64 0.94 -11.01
C VAL A 102 0.52 1.04 -9.96
N SER A 103 -0.45 1.92 -10.17
CA SER A 103 -1.63 1.99 -9.32
C SER A 103 -2.44 0.68 -9.28
N TYR A 104 -2.32 -0.18 -10.31
CA TYR A 104 -2.85 -1.54 -10.28
C TYR A 104 -2.29 -2.38 -9.12
N PHE A 105 -1.11 -2.08 -8.63
CA PHE A 105 -0.49 -2.82 -7.53
C PHE A 105 -0.96 -2.37 -6.14
N THR A 106 -1.85 -1.39 -6.09
CA THR A 106 -2.42 -0.95 -4.82
C THR A 106 -3.91 -1.26 -4.67
N ALA A 107 -4.72 -0.88 -5.64
CA ALA A 107 -6.17 -1.13 -5.67
C ALA A 107 -6.71 -0.98 -7.09
N VAL A 108 -7.80 -1.67 -7.40
CA VAL A 108 -8.46 -1.61 -8.71
C VAL A 108 -9.94 -1.29 -8.51
N PRO A 109 -10.48 -0.29 -9.22
CA PRO A 109 -11.91 0.01 -9.16
C PRO A 109 -12.76 -1.22 -9.46
N PHE A 110 -13.76 -1.48 -8.62
CA PHE A 110 -14.62 -2.68 -8.69
C PHE A 110 -13.82 -3.99 -8.68
N GLY A 111 -12.65 -3.94 -8.09
CA GLY A 111 -11.72 -5.05 -7.98
C GLY A 111 -12.10 -6.08 -6.92
N PRO A 112 -11.20 -7.00 -6.62
CA PRO A 112 -11.41 -8.06 -5.66
C PRO A 112 -11.23 -7.59 -4.22
N GLY A 113 -11.65 -8.43 -3.28
CA GLY A 113 -11.22 -8.34 -1.90
C GLY A 113 -9.77 -8.82 -1.70
N ALA A 114 -9.26 -8.71 -0.48
CA ALA A 114 -7.86 -8.95 -0.15
C ALA A 114 -7.36 -10.35 -0.57
N SER A 115 -8.13 -11.40 -0.32
CA SER A 115 -7.71 -12.79 -0.60
C SER A 115 -7.46 -13.02 -2.09
N GLU A 116 -8.43 -12.66 -2.95
CA GLU A 116 -8.31 -12.81 -4.41
C GLU A 116 -7.17 -11.93 -4.95
N TYR A 117 -7.02 -10.71 -4.42
CA TYR A 117 -5.96 -9.79 -4.86
C TYR A 117 -4.56 -10.31 -4.54
N HIS A 118 -4.37 -10.87 -3.33
CA HIS A 118 -3.12 -11.56 -2.98
C HIS A 118 -2.90 -12.82 -3.82
N GLY A 119 -3.97 -13.52 -4.19
CA GLY A 119 -3.90 -14.63 -5.15
C GLY A 119 -3.28 -14.22 -6.48
N TRP A 120 -3.68 -13.05 -7.02
CA TRP A 120 -3.05 -12.51 -8.23
C TRP A 120 -1.56 -12.20 -8.03
N PHE A 121 -1.18 -11.59 -6.90
CA PHE A 121 0.22 -11.29 -6.62
C PHE A 121 1.07 -12.56 -6.52
N GLU A 122 0.63 -13.55 -5.76
CA GLU A 122 1.44 -14.73 -5.41
C GLU A 122 1.40 -15.82 -6.50
N TYR A 123 0.26 -15.97 -7.21
CA TYR A 123 0.04 -17.07 -8.16
C TYR A 123 -0.36 -16.63 -9.57
N GLY A 124 -0.86 -15.40 -9.73
CA GLY A 124 -1.30 -14.85 -11.03
C GLY A 124 -0.26 -14.01 -11.75
N GLY A 125 1.00 -13.96 -11.24
CA GLY A 125 2.09 -13.21 -11.87
C GLY A 125 2.16 -11.73 -11.49
N GLY A 126 1.29 -11.24 -10.60
CA GLY A 126 1.25 -9.83 -10.21
C GLY A 126 2.55 -9.35 -9.56
N GLN A 127 3.15 -10.15 -8.65
CA GLN A 127 4.44 -9.81 -8.02
C GLN A 127 5.59 -9.84 -9.02
N GLN A 128 5.59 -10.77 -9.96
CA GLN A 128 6.61 -10.83 -11.00
C GLN A 128 6.57 -9.60 -11.90
N LEU A 129 5.37 -9.17 -12.32
CA LEU A 129 5.18 -7.95 -13.09
C LEU A 129 5.63 -6.71 -12.31
N LYS A 130 5.29 -6.64 -11.03
CA LYS A 130 5.74 -5.55 -10.15
C LYS A 130 7.26 -5.49 -10.07
N ASP A 131 7.91 -6.63 -9.87
CA ASP A 131 9.38 -6.73 -9.81
C ASP A 131 10.05 -6.34 -11.13
N GLU A 132 9.50 -6.75 -12.25
CA GLU A 132 9.98 -6.36 -13.58
C GLU A 132 9.91 -4.84 -13.75
N ILE A 133 8.74 -4.26 -13.53
CA ILE A 133 8.50 -2.83 -13.74
C ILE A 133 9.34 -1.97 -12.80
N TYR A 134 9.33 -2.26 -11.51
CA TYR A 134 10.12 -1.51 -10.53
C TYR A 134 11.63 -1.69 -10.78
N GLY A 135 12.02 -2.88 -11.24
CA GLY A 135 13.41 -3.20 -11.60
C GLY A 135 13.98 -2.32 -12.71
N GLU A 136 13.16 -1.90 -13.69
CA GLU A 136 13.57 -0.95 -14.75
C GLU A 136 13.92 0.43 -14.17
N TYR A 137 13.34 0.81 -13.02
CA TYR A 137 13.65 2.04 -12.30
C TYR A 137 14.75 1.87 -11.25
N GLY A 138 15.35 0.68 -11.16
CA GLY A 138 16.37 0.38 -10.14
C GLY A 138 15.78 0.21 -8.73
N LEU A 139 14.51 -0.17 -8.64
CA LEU A 139 13.77 -0.33 -7.39
C LEU A 139 13.33 -1.78 -7.17
N LYS A 140 13.06 -2.12 -5.93
CA LYS A 140 12.42 -3.35 -5.45
C LYS A 140 11.33 -2.96 -4.46
N ALA A 141 10.16 -3.57 -4.59
CA ALA A 141 9.08 -3.37 -3.65
C ALA A 141 8.49 -4.70 -3.18
N LEU A 142 8.24 -4.81 -1.88
CA LEU A 142 7.53 -5.92 -1.26
C LEU A 142 6.15 -5.42 -0.82
N ASN A 143 5.11 -6.22 -1.02
CA ASN A 143 3.83 -5.97 -0.38
C ASN A 143 4.02 -6.09 1.14
N CYS A 144 3.67 -5.05 1.88
CA CYS A 144 3.98 -4.96 3.32
C CYS A 144 2.83 -4.39 4.16
N LEU A 145 1.72 -4.03 3.53
CA LEU A 145 0.49 -3.58 4.13
C LEU A 145 -0.68 -4.10 3.30
N THR A 146 -1.72 -4.54 3.98
CA THR A 146 -3.03 -4.82 3.38
C THR A 146 -4.09 -4.32 4.34
N HIS A 147 -5.10 -3.65 3.84
CA HIS A 147 -6.20 -3.23 4.70
C HIS A 147 -7.58 -3.47 4.05
N ALA A 148 -8.61 -3.40 4.90
CA ALA A 148 -10.01 -3.63 4.58
C ALA A 148 -10.57 -2.62 3.57
N PRO A 149 -11.78 -2.85 3.02
CA PRO A 149 -12.45 -1.94 2.11
C PRO A 149 -12.56 -0.52 2.66
N GLU A 150 -12.49 0.44 1.76
CA GLU A 150 -12.61 1.85 2.08
C GLU A 150 -14.03 2.41 1.91
N THR A 151 -14.22 3.66 2.28
CA THR A 151 -15.34 4.49 1.85
C THR A 151 -14.92 5.32 0.64
N SER A 152 -15.88 5.89 -0.11
CA SER A 152 -15.59 6.51 -1.41
C SER A 152 -15.71 8.02 -1.45
N GLY A 153 -15.73 8.66 -0.31
CA GLY A 153 -15.64 10.12 -0.26
C GLY A 153 -16.33 10.78 0.91
N TRP A 154 -15.80 11.95 1.24
CA TRP A 154 -16.27 12.90 2.23
C TRP A 154 -16.76 14.17 1.56
N PHE A 155 -18.01 14.52 1.82
CA PHE A 155 -18.68 15.67 1.21
C PHE A 155 -19.27 16.58 2.27
N ARG A 156 -19.21 17.89 2.00
CA ARG A 156 -19.83 18.93 2.89
C ARG A 156 -21.35 18.89 2.81
N LYS A 157 -21.89 18.54 1.65
CA LYS A 157 -23.33 18.43 1.34
C LYS A 157 -23.67 17.01 0.91
N ARG A 158 -24.93 16.64 1.09
CA ARG A 158 -25.44 15.39 0.55
C ARG A 158 -25.38 15.42 -0.97
N ILE A 159 -24.89 14.37 -1.57
CA ILE A 159 -24.82 14.15 -3.03
C ILE A 159 -25.93 13.16 -3.39
N ASN A 160 -26.84 13.56 -4.27
CA ASN A 160 -27.97 12.71 -4.64
C ASN A 160 -27.71 11.86 -5.87
N SER A 161 -26.72 12.25 -6.68
CA SER A 161 -26.23 11.49 -7.85
C SER A 161 -24.77 11.82 -8.11
N VAL A 162 -24.01 10.89 -8.66
CA VAL A 162 -22.61 11.11 -9.09
C VAL A 162 -22.49 12.22 -10.15
N ASP A 163 -23.58 12.56 -10.85
CA ASP A 163 -23.61 13.65 -11.82
C ASP A 163 -23.39 15.04 -11.14
N GLU A 164 -23.73 15.17 -9.85
CA GLU A 164 -23.51 16.40 -9.06
C GLU A 164 -22.00 16.61 -8.74
N LEU A 165 -21.16 15.61 -8.94
CA LEU A 165 -19.72 15.70 -8.72
C LEU A 165 -18.98 16.44 -9.83
N LYS A 166 -19.60 16.61 -10.99
CA LYS A 166 -19.01 17.28 -12.14
C LYS A 166 -18.57 18.70 -11.78
N GLY A 167 -17.28 18.99 -12.04
CA GLY A 167 -16.66 20.28 -11.75
C GLY A 167 -16.14 20.46 -10.32
N MET A 168 -16.44 19.51 -9.40
CA MET A 168 -15.86 19.54 -8.05
C MET A 168 -14.34 19.35 -8.10
N LYS A 169 -13.64 20.05 -7.24
CA LYS A 169 -12.21 19.81 -6.94
C LYS A 169 -12.12 18.79 -5.82
N MET A 170 -11.57 17.62 -6.09
CA MET A 170 -11.55 16.53 -5.13
C MET A 170 -10.15 15.93 -5.01
N ARG A 171 -9.68 15.70 -3.78
CA ARG A 171 -8.55 14.81 -3.61
C ARG A 171 -9.01 13.39 -3.88
N PHE A 172 -8.36 12.72 -4.82
CA PHE A 172 -8.68 11.34 -5.14
C PHE A 172 -7.39 10.55 -5.48
N PHE A 173 -7.39 9.25 -5.17
CA PHE A 173 -6.20 8.40 -5.21
C PHE A 173 -6.26 7.35 -6.32
N GLY A 174 -5.09 7.01 -6.88
CA GLY A 174 -4.89 5.84 -7.72
C GLY A 174 -5.75 5.79 -8.99
N LEU A 175 -6.17 4.59 -9.37
CA LEU A 175 -7.03 4.37 -10.55
C LEU A 175 -8.41 5.00 -10.40
N GLY A 176 -8.92 5.12 -9.17
CA GLY A 176 -10.18 5.81 -8.89
C GLY A 176 -10.18 7.26 -9.34
N ALA A 177 -9.04 7.96 -9.24
CA ALA A 177 -8.91 9.33 -9.73
C ALA A 177 -9.15 9.42 -11.26
N MET A 178 -8.73 8.43 -12.03
CA MET A 178 -8.98 8.39 -13.48
C MET A 178 -10.47 8.26 -13.78
N VAL A 179 -11.20 7.45 -13.01
CA VAL A 179 -12.66 7.30 -13.12
C VAL A 179 -13.35 8.63 -12.80
N MET A 180 -12.95 9.28 -11.70
CA MET A 180 -13.52 10.56 -11.30
C MET A 180 -13.26 11.65 -12.33
N ASN A 181 -12.05 11.73 -12.89
CA ASN A 181 -11.74 12.64 -14.00
C ASN A 181 -12.62 12.36 -15.22
N LYS A 182 -12.88 11.10 -15.53
CA LYS A 182 -13.72 10.69 -16.67
C LYS A 182 -15.17 11.19 -16.54
N ILE A 183 -15.71 11.25 -15.32
CA ILE A 183 -17.04 11.80 -15.04
C ILE A 183 -17.04 13.32 -14.81
N GLY A 184 -15.89 13.98 -15.00
CA GLY A 184 -15.79 15.45 -14.97
C GLY A 184 -15.42 16.06 -13.61
N VAL A 185 -14.94 15.27 -12.65
CA VAL A 185 -14.34 15.77 -11.38
C VAL A 185 -12.93 16.22 -11.65
N SER A 186 -12.51 17.34 -11.07
CA SER A 186 -11.11 17.80 -11.09
C SER A 186 -10.35 17.17 -9.93
N THR A 187 -9.59 16.09 -10.19
CA THR A 187 -8.88 15.37 -9.14
C THR A 187 -7.45 15.85 -8.96
N GLN A 188 -6.98 15.81 -7.73
CA GLN A 188 -5.57 15.99 -7.38
C GLN A 188 -5.16 14.99 -6.30
N LEU A 189 -3.90 14.55 -6.34
CA LEU A 189 -3.31 13.71 -5.32
C LEU A 189 -2.66 14.59 -4.24
N LEU A 190 -3.03 14.35 -2.97
CA LEU A 190 -2.40 14.94 -1.79
C LEU A 190 -2.01 13.81 -0.83
N ALA A 191 -0.89 13.97 -0.13
CA ALA A 191 -0.55 13.13 1.01
C ALA A 191 -1.57 13.32 2.15
N GLY A 192 -1.76 12.29 3.00
CA GLY A 192 -2.81 12.30 4.02
C GLY A 192 -2.81 13.54 4.93
N GLY A 193 -1.62 13.98 5.37
CA GLY A 193 -1.47 15.17 6.23
C GLY A 193 -1.82 16.49 5.56
N ASP A 194 -1.85 16.56 4.23
CA ASP A 194 -2.14 17.78 3.47
C ASP A 194 -3.63 17.95 3.16
N ILE A 195 -4.43 16.89 3.36
CA ILE A 195 -5.86 16.86 2.97
C ILE A 195 -6.69 17.78 3.84
N TYR A 196 -6.58 17.67 5.18
CA TYR A 196 -7.38 18.48 6.08
C TYR A 196 -7.17 19.99 5.84
N PRO A 197 -5.92 20.50 5.77
CA PRO A 197 -5.69 21.93 5.46
C PRO A 197 -6.22 22.34 4.08
N ALA A 198 -6.13 21.47 3.07
CA ALA A 198 -6.64 21.75 1.73
C ALA A 198 -8.17 21.84 1.71
N LEU A 199 -8.82 20.91 2.42
CA LEU A 199 -10.27 20.91 2.58
C LEU A 199 -10.73 22.14 3.39
N GLU A 200 -10.07 22.45 4.52
CA GLU A 200 -10.40 23.60 5.37
C GLU A 200 -10.33 24.92 4.61
N LYS A 201 -9.27 25.14 3.84
CA LYS A 201 -9.04 26.35 3.03
C LYS A 201 -9.88 26.41 1.74
N GLY A 202 -10.66 25.37 1.42
CA GLY A 202 -11.44 25.32 0.19
C GLY A 202 -10.61 25.14 -1.09
N VAL A 203 -9.36 24.69 -0.97
CA VAL A 203 -8.53 24.28 -2.14
C VAL A 203 -9.16 23.09 -2.84
N ILE A 204 -9.75 22.19 -2.04
CA ILE A 204 -10.59 21.07 -2.49
C ILE A 204 -11.99 21.18 -1.86
N ASP A 205 -13.00 20.74 -2.60
CA ASP A 205 -14.40 20.73 -2.17
C ASP A 205 -14.75 19.45 -1.40
N ALA A 206 -14.11 18.34 -1.77
CA ALA A 206 -14.33 16.99 -1.27
C ALA A 206 -13.02 16.20 -1.25
N THR A 207 -13.01 15.09 -0.53
CA THR A 207 -11.89 14.15 -0.51
C THR A 207 -12.38 12.73 -0.39
N GLU A 208 -11.64 11.77 -0.89
CA GLU A 208 -11.56 10.42 -0.34
C GLU A 208 -10.17 10.25 0.28
N PHE A 209 -10.01 9.30 1.15
CA PHE A 209 -8.69 8.96 1.65
C PHE A 209 -8.55 7.48 1.95
N SER A 210 -9.37 6.93 2.85
CA SER A 210 -9.25 5.54 3.25
C SER A 210 -10.54 5.01 3.89
N MET A 211 -10.39 4.23 4.94
CA MET A 211 -11.50 3.63 5.68
C MET A 211 -11.88 4.48 6.90
N PRO A 212 -13.07 4.32 7.49
CA PRO A 212 -13.56 5.11 8.62
C PRO A 212 -12.57 5.26 9.78
N THR A 213 -11.82 4.21 10.10
CA THR A 213 -10.81 4.23 11.18
C THR A 213 -9.67 5.21 10.89
N HIS A 214 -9.19 5.27 9.65
CA HIS A 214 -8.17 6.23 9.22
C HIS A 214 -8.70 7.66 9.23
N ASP A 215 -9.84 7.84 8.58
CA ASP A 215 -10.44 9.13 8.33
C ASP A 215 -10.83 9.82 9.62
N LEU A 216 -11.21 9.05 10.65
CA LEU A 216 -11.42 9.53 12.01
C LEU A 216 -10.14 10.16 12.58
N SER A 217 -8.97 9.54 12.34
CA SER A 217 -7.66 10.05 12.81
C SER A 217 -7.28 11.38 12.15
N TYR A 218 -7.69 11.59 10.88
CA TYR A 218 -7.44 12.85 10.17
C TYR A 218 -8.48 13.95 10.42
N GLY A 219 -9.60 13.62 11.07
CA GLY A 219 -10.58 14.62 11.49
C GLY A 219 -11.47 15.17 10.38
N PHE A 220 -11.57 14.52 9.22
CA PHE A 220 -12.37 15.00 8.07
C PHE A 220 -13.84 15.28 8.44
N TYR A 221 -14.38 14.54 9.42
CA TYR A 221 -15.72 14.73 9.95
C TYR A 221 -16.00 16.15 10.50
N GLN A 222 -14.96 16.92 10.81
CA GLN A 222 -15.13 18.30 11.28
C GLN A 222 -15.54 19.24 10.14
N LEU A 223 -15.11 18.95 8.92
CA LEU A 223 -15.28 19.78 7.73
C LEU A 223 -16.33 19.23 6.74
N ALA A 224 -16.55 17.90 6.73
CA ALA A 224 -17.47 17.21 5.85
C ALA A 224 -18.29 16.19 6.65
N LYS A 225 -19.62 16.22 6.49
CA LYS A 225 -20.55 15.44 7.32
C LYS A 225 -21.17 14.24 6.61
N PHE A 226 -20.93 14.10 5.32
CA PHE A 226 -21.47 12.98 4.54
C PHE A 226 -20.31 12.11 4.06
N ASN A 227 -20.31 10.85 4.48
CA ASN A 227 -19.34 9.84 4.03
C ASN A 227 -20.06 8.77 3.21
N TYR A 228 -19.53 8.49 2.01
CA TYR A 228 -20.19 7.63 1.04
C TYR A 228 -19.54 6.26 0.96
N PHE A 229 -20.36 5.21 0.77
CA PHE A 229 -19.93 3.84 0.57
C PHE A 229 -20.80 3.12 -0.49
N PRO A 230 -20.40 1.97 -1.05
CA PRO A 230 -19.11 1.30 -0.83
C PRO A 230 -17.95 2.05 -1.45
N GLY A 231 -16.74 1.72 -1.00
CA GLY A 231 -15.50 2.15 -1.63
C GLY A 231 -15.28 1.43 -2.96
N TRP A 232 -16.04 1.77 -3.96
CA TRP A 232 -16.05 1.15 -5.28
C TRP A 232 -14.66 1.15 -5.96
N HIS A 233 -13.78 2.03 -5.54
CA HIS A 233 -12.45 2.23 -6.08
C HIS A 233 -11.37 1.38 -5.35
N GLN A 234 -11.61 1.00 -4.09
CA GLN A 234 -10.67 0.27 -3.24
C GLN A 234 -11.39 -0.73 -2.32
N GLN A 235 -11.60 -1.98 -2.83
CA GLN A 235 -12.18 -3.09 -2.05
C GLN A 235 -11.17 -3.65 -1.06
N THR A 236 -9.92 -3.42 -1.28
CA THR A 236 -8.75 -3.62 -0.43
C THR A 236 -7.65 -2.73 -0.96
N SER A 237 -6.65 -2.44 -0.15
CA SER A 237 -5.47 -1.70 -0.61
C SER A 237 -4.19 -2.35 -0.14
N ILE A 238 -3.20 -2.33 -1.02
CA ILE A 238 -1.84 -2.81 -0.76
C ILE A 238 -0.90 -1.63 -0.58
N GLY A 239 -0.19 -1.62 0.52
CA GLY A 239 0.99 -0.79 0.72
C GLY A 239 2.26 -1.61 0.55
N GLU A 240 3.37 -0.92 0.43
CA GLU A 240 4.64 -1.54 0.08
C GLU A 240 5.81 -1.02 0.90
N LEU A 241 6.79 -1.89 1.08
CA LEU A 241 8.15 -1.52 1.46
C LEU A 241 8.94 -1.35 0.17
N LEU A 242 9.30 -0.10 -0.14
CA LEU A 242 10.06 0.29 -1.33
C LEU A 242 11.53 0.40 -0.97
N MET A 243 12.42 -0.17 -1.77
CA MET A 243 13.87 -0.18 -1.57
C MET A 243 14.57 -0.01 -2.91
N SER A 244 15.85 0.45 -2.91
CA SER A 244 16.64 0.34 -4.12
C SER A 244 16.93 -1.14 -4.45
N LYS A 245 16.88 -1.51 -5.74
CA LYS A 245 17.21 -2.87 -6.20
C LYS A 245 18.61 -3.26 -5.75
N LYS A 246 19.59 -2.38 -5.92
CA LYS A 246 20.97 -2.59 -5.45
C LYS A 246 21.05 -2.82 -3.94
N GLY A 247 20.30 -2.04 -3.15
CA GLY A 247 20.24 -2.22 -1.69
C GLY A 247 19.68 -3.60 -1.32
N TRP A 248 18.57 -4.01 -1.94
CA TRP A 248 17.95 -5.31 -1.73
C TRP A 248 18.86 -6.48 -2.13
N GLU A 249 19.50 -6.41 -3.31
CA GLU A 249 20.41 -7.44 -3.80
C GLU A 249 21.69 -7.55 -2.97
N GLY A 250 22.09 -6.47 -2.28
CA GLY A 250 23.22 -6.44 -1.35
C GLY A 250 22.94 -7.10 0.00
N LEU A 251 21.67 -7.42 0.32
CA LEU A 251 21.31 -8.09 1.56
C LEU A 251 21.65 -9.58 1.51
N SER A 252 22.05 -10.14 2.66
CA SER A 252 22.13 -11.60 2.80
C SER A 252 20.74 -12.24 2.70
N LYS A 253 20.68 -13.53 2.35
CA LYS A 253 19.41 -14.29 2.33
C LYS A 253 18.67 -14.22 3.67
N TYR A 254 19.42 -14.26 4.80
CA TYR A 254 18.84 -14.11 6.13
C TYR A 254 18.15 -12.75 6.30
N GLN A 255 18.80 -11.65 5.90
CA GLN A 255 18.20 -10.30 6.00
C GLN A 255 16.97 -10.14 5.10
N GLN A 256 17.04 -10.67 3.87
CA GLN A 256 15.90 -10.67 2.95
C GLN A 256 14.71 -11.45 3.54
N GLU A 257 14.96 -12.63 4.14
CA GLU A 257 13.90 -13.46 4.72
C GLU A 257 13.29 -12.84 5.97
N VAL A 258 14.10 -12.19 6.83
CA VAL A 258 13.60 -11.40 7.97
C VAL A 258 12.64 -10.31 7.50
N ILE A 259 13.00 -9.55 6.46
CA ILE A 259 12.17 -8.48 5.92
C ILE A 259 10.89 -9.04 5.27
N ASN A 260 11.00 -10.10 4.46
CA ASN A 260 9.85 -10.76 3.83
C ASN A 260 8.85 -11.27 4.88
N THR A 261 9.35 -11.97 5.90
CA THR A 261 8.53 -12.52 7.00
C THR A 261 7.82 -11.41 7.76
N ALA A 262 8.53 -10.34 8.08
CA ALA A 262 7.94 -9.20 8.78
C ALA A 262 6.89 -8.48 7.92
N CYS A 263 7.07 -8.35 6.59
CA CYS A 263 6.05 -7.80 5.70
C CYS A 263 4.79 -8.67 5.68
N ARG A 264 4.93 -9.99 5.55
CA ARG A 264 3.78 -10.92 5.56
C ARG A 264 3.00 -10.86 6.87
N ASP A 265 3.70 -10.85 8.00
CA ASP A 265 3.10 -10.71 9.32
C ASP A 265 2.36 -9.37 9.46
N THR A 266 2.98 -8.29 8.99
CA THR A 266 2.39 -6.94 9.01
C THR A 266 1.14 -6.84 8.15
N MET A 267 1.12 -7.45 6.96
CA MET A 267 -0.07 -7.49 6.10
C MET A 267 -1.26 -8.15 6.81
N TRP A 268 -1.02 -9.31 7.44
CA TRP A 268 -2.05 -10.01 8.20
C TRP A 268 -2.53 -9.19 9.40
N TRP A 269 -1.60 -8.68 10.19
CA TRP A 269 -1.91 -7.84 11.35
C TRP A 269 -2.76 -6.62 10.95
N ALA A 270 -2.40 -5.93 9.86
CA ALA A 270 -3.10 -4.76 9.40
C ALA A 270 -4.50 -5.09 8.85
N LEU A 271 -4.64 -6.17 8.06
CA LEU A 271 -5.90 -6.59 7.49
C LEU A 271 -6.94 -6.90 8.57
N VAL A 272 -6.62 -7.81 9.51
CA VAL A 272 -7.58 -8.22 10.54
C VAL A 272 -7.91 -7.07 11.51
N ARG A 273 -6.93 -6.21 11.80
CA ARG A 273 -7.13 -5.04 12.65
C ARG A 273 -7.99 -3.99 11.96
N SER A 274 -7.81 -3.79 10.65
CA SER A 274 -8.62 -2.84 9.88
C SER A 274 -10.08 -3.28 9.86
N ASP A 275 -10.38 -4.54 9.59
CA ASP A 275 -11.75 -5.07 9.65
C ASP A 275 -12.38 -4.88 11.03
N ALA A 276 -11.67 -5.27 12.08
CA ALA A 276 -12.17 -5.20 13.44
C ALA A 276 -12.49 -3.77 13.92
N LYS A 277 -11.77 -2.77 13.41
CA LYS A 277 -11.90 -1.36 13.82
C LYS A 277 -12.95 -0.56 13.03
N GLN A 278 -13.46 -1.05 11.89
CA GLN A 278 -14.35 -0.26 11.03
C GLN A 278 -15.66 0.11 11.73
N VAL A 279 -16.40 -0.87 12.20
CA VAL A 279 -17.71 -0.62 12.83
C VAL A 279 -17.61 0.27 14.08
N PRO A 280 -16.65 0.05 15.00
CA PRO A 280 -16.42 1.00 16.08
C PRO A 280 -16.14 2.43 15.62
N ALA A 281 -15.31 2.61 14.58
CA ALA A 281 -15.00 3.93 14.03
C ALA A 281 -16.23 4.59 13.38
N MET A 282 -17.05 3.84 12.64
CA MET A 282 -18.29 4.34 12.05
C MET A 282 -19.23 4.86 13.14
N ARG A 283 -19.44 4.08 14.20
CA ARG A 283 -20.27 4.50 15.34
C ARG A 283 -19.77 5.78 16.02
N GLU A 284 -18.44 5.93 16.13
CA GLU A 284 -17.84 7.13 16.68
C GLU A 284 -18.03 8.33 15.75
N LEU A 285 -17.91 8.15 14.45
CA LEU A 285 -18.17 9.18 13.45
C LEU A 285 -19.64 9.60 13.45
N GLU A 286 -20.59 8.67 13.59
CA GLU A 286 -22.03 8.96 13.72
C GLU A 286 -22.30 9.83 14.96
N LYS A 287 -21.68 9.54 16.11
CA LYS A 287 -21.77 10.39 17.31
C LYS A 287 -21.24 11.81 17.08
N LYS A 288 -20.28 11.97 16.16
CA LYS A 288 -19.71 13.26 15.72
C LYS A 288 -20.53 13.94 14.62
N GLY A 289 -21.72 13.39 14.30
CA GLY A 289 -22.68 13.95 13.36
C GLY A 289 -22.41 13.60 11.89
N VAL A 290 -21.63 12.53 11.63
CA VAL A 290 -21.44 12.02 10.27
C VAL A 290 -22.65 11.17 9.85
N THR A 291 -23.11 11.37 8.64
CA THR A 291 -24.11 10.53 7.98
C THR A 291 -23.41 9.65 6.95
N PHE A 292 -23.47 8.34 7.14
CA PHE A 292 -23.04 7.37 6.12
C PHE A 292 -24.12 7.21 5.07
N VAL A 293 -23.74 7.37 3.81
CA VAL A 293 -24.66 7.32 2.67
C VAL A 293 -24.21 6.23 1.69
N ARG A 294 -25.11 5.34 1.33
CA ARG A 294 -24.85 4.38 0.26
C ARG A 294 -25.11 5.02 -1.11
N TRP A 295 -24.16 4.86 -2.03
CA TRP A 295 -24.38 5.18 -3.44
C TRP A 295 -25.53 4.35 -3.99
N LYS A 296 -26.34 4.94 -4.84
CA LYS A 296 -27.37 4.21 -5.57
C LYS A 296 -26.73 3.26 -6.58
N ASP A 297 -27.40 2.16 -6.88
CA ASP A 297 -26.88 1.19 -7.83
C ASP A 297 -26.71 1.79 -9.24
N GLU A 298 -27.58 2.72 -9.63
CA GLU A 298 -27.44 3.49 -10.88
C GLU A 298 -26.18 4.37 -10.93
N ASP A 299 -25.76 4.96 -9.80
CA ASP A 299 -24.53 5.74 -9.69
C ASP A 299 -23.31 4.83 -9.75
N LEU A 300 -23.36 3.68 -9.07
CA LEU A 300 -22.31 2.66 -9.16
C LEU A 300 -22.16 2.11 -10.57
N ALA A 301 -23.27 1.93 -11.31
CA ALA A 301 -23.24 1.49 -12.70
C ALA A 301 -22.58 2.55 -13.62
N LYS A 302 -22.84 3.85 -13.40
CA LYS A 302 -22.16 4.93 -14.13
C LYS A 302 -20.64 4.93 -13.86
N LEU A 303 -20.24 4.77 -12.60
CA LEU A 303 -18.82 4.70 -12.21
C LEU A 303 -18.14 3.45 -12.82
N ARG A 304 -18.83 2.31 -12.84
CA ARG A 304 -18.35 1.08 -13.50
C ARG A 304 -18.13 1.30 -14.99
N LYS A 305 -19.11 1.88 -15.68
CA LYS A 305 -18.97 2.21 -17.09
C LYS A 305 -17.80 3.15 -17.36
N ALA A 306 -17.64 4.18 -16.53
CA ALA A 306 -16.50 5.10 -16.64
C ALA A 306 -15.17 4.37 -16.43
N TRP A 307 -15.10 3.40 -15.50
CA TRP A 307 -13.92 2.55 -15.32
C TRP A 307 -13.62 1.71 -16.57
N ASP A 308 -14.62 1.06 -17.16
CA ASP A 308 -14.44 0.24 -18.36
C ASP A 308 -13.91 1.09 -19.54
N GLU A 309 -14.39 2.33 -19.67
CA GLU A 309 -13.90 3.29 -20.66
C GLU A 309 -12.45 3.71 -20.38
N VAL A 310 -12.09 3.99 -19.12
CA VAL A 310 -10.71 4.31 -18.70
C VAL A 310 -9.76 3.15 -19.04
N VAL A 311 -10.14 1.91 -18.72
CA VAL A 311 -9.34 0.72 -19.04
C VAL A 311 -9.10 0.61 -20.54
N LYS A 312 -10.15 0.78 -21.34
CA LYS A 312 -10.06 0.72 -22.82
C LYS A 312 -9.11 1.79 -23.37
N GLU A 313 -9.29 3.04 -22.95
CA GLU A 313 -8.51 4.19 -23.44
C GLU A 313 -7.05 4.10 -23.01
N LYS A 314 -6.81 3.79 -21.72
CA LYS A 314 -5.45 3.69 -21.18
C LYS A 314 -4.70 2.48 -21.74
N SER A 315 -5.35 1.34 -21.91
CA SER A 315 -4.73 0.18 -22.54
C SER A 315 -4.36 0.40 -24.01
N ALA A 316 -5.10 1.28 -24.71
CA ALA A 316 -4.78 1.64 -26.08
C ALA A 316 -3.58 2.60 -26.21
N SER A 317 -3.32 3.44 -25.18
CA SER A 317 -2.31 4.49 -25.21
C SER A 317 -1.05 4.20 -24.37
N ASP A 318 -1.13 3.25 -23.43
CA ASP A 318 -0.06 2.89 -22.50
C ASP A 318 0.16 1.37 -22.52
N PRO A 319 1.24 0.89 -23.20
CA PRO A 319 1.56 -0.55 -23.27
C PRO A 319 1.76 -1.19 -21.90
N LEU A 320 2.30 -0.44 -20.93
CA LEU A 320 2.49 -0.95 -19.57
C LEU A 320 1.17 -1.16 -18.86
N PHE A 321 0.26 -0.19 -18.97
CA PHE A 321 -1.10 -0.31 -18.45
C PHE A 321 -1.82 -1.52 -19.08
N ALA A 322 -1.71 -1.69 -20.41
CA ALA A 322 -2.29 -2.83 -21.13
C ALA A 322 -1.72 -4.18 -20.63
N LYS A 323 -0.39 -4.25 -20.40
CA LYS A 323 0.30 -5.45 -19.93
C LYS A 323 -0.22 -5.88 -18.55
N ILE A 324 -0.33 -4.93 -17.60
CA ILE A 324 -0.81 -5.20 -16.25
C ILE A 324 -2.30 -5.58 -16.29
N THR A 325 -3.12 -4.81 -17.02
CA THR A 325 -4.55 -5.09 -17.20
C THR A 325 -4.77 -6.51 -17.72
N LYS A 326 -4.01 -6.93 -18.73
CA LYS A 326 -4.12 -8.29 -19.30
C LYS A 326 -3.85 -9.37 -18.27
N SER A 327 -2.76 -9.25 -17.50
CA SER A 327 -2.41 -10.22 -16.45
C SER A 327 -3.48 -10.27 -15.35
N TYR A 328 -3.90 -9.10 -14.88
CA TYR A 328 -4.91 -8.96 -13.84
C TYR A 328 -6.26 -9.57 -14.27
N ASN A 329 -6.73 -9.24 -15.47
CA ASN A 329 -7.99 -9.76 -15.99
C ASN A 329 -7.93 -11.26 -16.30
N ALA A 330 -6.79 -11.78 -16.78
CA ALA A 330 -6.62 -13.21 -17.02
C ALA A 330 -6.75 -14.02 -15.72
N PHE A 331 -6.14 -13.54 -14.63
CA PHE A 331 -6.30 -14.18 -13.32
C PHE A 331 -7.74 -14.13 -12.83
N ARG A 332 -8.42 -12.98 -12.98
CA ARG A 332 -9.79 -12.79 -12.52
C ARG A 332 -10.84 -13.52 -13.34
N ALA A 333 -10.52 -13.94 -14.55
CA ALA A 333 -11.46 -14.71 -15.39
C ALA A 333 -11.74 -16.12 -14.85
N ASP A 334 -10.91 -16.60 -13.94
CA ASP A 334 -11.07 -17.91 -13.29
C ASP A 334 -11.93 -17.84 -12.01
N TYR A 335 -12.34 -16.63 -11.59
CA TYR A 335 -13.25 -16.37 -10.46
C TYR A 335 -14.63 -15.90 -10.91
#